data_a2ddc509e613a1d019fcb2ed0880252f
#
_entry.id   a2ddc509e613a1d019fcb2ed0880252f
#
_cell.length_a   1.000
_cell.length_b   1.000
_cell.length_c   1.000
_cell.angle_alpha   90.00
_cell.angle_beta   90.00
_cell.angle_gamma   90.00
#
_symmetry.space_group_name_H-M   'P 1'
#
loop_
_entity.id
_entity.type
_entity.pdbx_description
1 polymer ?
#
loop_
_entity_poly.entity_id
_entity_poly.type
_entity_poly.pdbx_seq_one_letter_code
_entity_poly.pdbx_strand_id
1 'polypeptide(L)'
;MKGTEHFKQTIKAYLDERAKTDELFAVSYAKENKNLDDCITFILNQAMAICKEGGCGMTDDEVYSLGVHYYDEDTIEIGKAVNCGVVVNHRIELSEEEKAEARENALKAYQAEELRKIQQRNSKPKPTPKVVKQEIEQPTLFDLGL
;
A
#
# COMPACT_ATOMS: atom_id res chain seq x y z
N MET A 1 -0.85 5.34 6.24
CA MET A 1 0.29 5.90 5.48
C MET A 1 0.91 4.82 4.62
N LYS A 2 1.06 5.07 3.35
CA LYS A 2 1.57 4.06 2.40
C LYS A 2 2.99 3.59 2.72
N GLY A 3 3.85 4.48 3.18
CA GLY A 3 5.23 4.12 3.52
C GLY A 3 5.36 3.24 4.76
N THR A 4 4.52 3.43 5.74
CA THR A 4 4.52 2.64 6.97
C THR A 4 4.02 1.22 6.74
N GLU A 5 3.00 1.03 5.91
CA GLU A 5 2.50 -0.29 5.54
C GLU A 5 3.54 -1.09 4.76
N HIS A 6 4.20 -0.47 3.81
CA HIS A 6 5.27 -1.11 3.05
C HIS A 6 6.44 -1.52 3.96
N PHE A 7 6.83 -0.65 4.87
CA PHE A 7 7.86 -0.93 5.86
C PHE A 7 7.47 -2.10 6.76
N LYS A 8 6.24 -2.10 7.26
CA LYS A 8 5.68 -3.18 8.07
C LYS A 8 5.72 -4.52 7.34
N GLN A 9 5.31 -4.54 6.08
CA GLN A 9 5.34 -5.75 5.25
C GLN A 9 6.76 -6.25 5.01
N THR A 10 7.70 -5.34 4.78
CA THR A 10 9.11 -5.68 4.60
C THR A 10 9.69 -6.34 5.85
N ILE A 11 9.42 -5.78 7.02
CA ILE A 11 9.87 -6.37 8.29
C ILE A 11 9.21 -7.71 8.54
N LYS A 12 7.91 -7.81 8.30
CA LYS A 12 7.18 -9.07 8.45
C LYS A 12 7.75 -10.17 7.56
N ALA A 13 8.01 -9.87 6.30
CA ALA A 13 8.57 -10.82 5.36
C ALA A 13 9.94 -11.35 5.83
N TYR A 14 10.79 -10.48 6.32
CA TYR A 14 12.07 -10.88 6.88
C TYR A 14 11.92 -11.78 8.11
N LEU A 15 11.06 -11.39 9.04
CA LEU A 15 10.85 -12.14 10.27
C LEU A 15 10.21 -13.52 9.99
N ASP A 16 9.28 -13.59 9.07
CA ASP A 16 8.67 -14.85 8.64
C ASP A 16 9.72 -15.79 8.04
N GLU A 17 10.58 -15.27 7.18
CA GLU A 17 11.65 -16.05 6.57
C GLU A 17 12.69 -16.53 7.60
N ARG A 18 13.06 -15.66 8.53
CA ARG A 18 13.95 -16.02 9.62
C ARG A 18 13.37 -17.11 10.51
N ALA A 19 12.08 -17.04 10.81
CA ALA A 19 11.39 -18.05 11.61
C ALA A 19 11.38 -19.43 10.94
N LYS A 20 11.43 -19.48 9.62
CA LYS A 20 11.55 -20.75 8.88
C LYS A 20 12.93 -21.40 9.00
N THR A 21 13.96 -20.60 9.12
CA THR A 21 15.36 -21.05 9.12
C THR A 21 15.97 -21.14 10.51
N ASP A 22 15.40 -20.47 11.50
CA ASP A 22 15.89 -20.40 12.87
C ASP A 22 14.77 -20.84 13.83
N GLU A 23 14.89 -22.07 14.33
CA GLU A 23 13.89 -22.66 15.23
C GLU A 23 13.79 -21.91 16.56
N LEU A 24 14.89 -21.41 17.08
CA LEU A 24 14.89 -20.64 18.32
C LEU A 24 14.15 -19.32 18.15
N PHE A 25 14.39 -18.65 17.04
CA PHE A 25 13.67 -17.43 16.70
C PHE A 25 12.19 -17.69 16.45
N ALA A 26 11.83 -18.82 15.83
CA ALA A 26 10.44 -19.20 15.60
C ALA A 26 9.64 -19.27 16.89
N VAL A 27 10.23 -19.78 17.97
CA VAL A 27 9.61 -19.83 19.30
C VAL A 27 9.39 -18.41 19.85
N SER A 28 10.38 -17.55 19.74
CA SER A 28 10.27 -16.15 20.16
C SER A 28 9.25 -15.38 19.34
N TYR A 29 9.20 -15.62 18.05
CA TYR A 29 8.27 -14.97 17.11
C TYR A 29 6.82 -15.37 17.36
N ALA A 30 6.59 -16.56 17.85
CA ALA A 30 5.26 -17.10 18.16
C ALA A 30 4.70 -16.65 19.53
N LYS A 31 5.43 -15.86 20.30
CA LYS A 31 4.96 -15.40 21.62
C LYS A 31 3.67 -14.57 21.48
N GLU A 32 2.66 -14.90 22.28
CA GLU A 32 1.35 -14.25 22.25
C GLU A 32 1.38 -12.78 22.70
N ASN A 33 2.31 -12.44 23.59
CA ASN A 33 2.47 -11.08 24.11
C ASN A 33 3.27 -10.15 23.16
N LYS A 34 3.69 -10.66 22.03
CA LYS A 34 4.44 -9.92 21.01
C LYS A 34 3.58 -9.78 19.74
N ASN A 35 3.66 -8.64 19.12
CA ASN A 35 2.96 -8.37 17.87
C ASN A 35 3.80 -7.49 16.94
N LEU A 36 3.45 -7.48 15.66
CA LEU A 36 4.19 -6.77 14.65
C LEU A 36 4.08 -5.24 14.80
N ASP A 37 2.93 -4.74 15.22
CA ASP A 37 2.72 -3.30 15.40
C ASP A 37 3.62 -2.73 16.49
N ASP A 38 3.73 -3.43 17.62
CA ASP A 38 4.64 -3.06 18.69
C ASP A 38 6.11 -3.16 18.26
N CYS A 39 6.43 -4.19 17.46
CA CYS A 39 7.76 -4.34 16.87
C CYS A 39 8.13 -3.13 16.01
N ILE A 40 7.25 -2.71 15.14
CA ILE A 40 7.46 -1.53 14.30
C ILE A 40 7.62 -0.27 15.14
N THR A 41 6.77 -0.09 16.14
CA THR A 41 6.86 1.03 17.07
C THR A 41 8.19 1.04 17.80
N PHE A 42 8.67 -0.11 18.26
CA PHE A 42 9.98 -0.25 18.89
C PHE A 42 11.12 0.16 17.94
N ILE A 43 11.10 -0.34 16.72
CA ILE A 43 12.12 -0.02 15.71
C ILE A 43 12.15 1.49 15.43
N LEU A 44 11.00 2.11 15.25
CA LEU A 44 10.90 3.54 14.99
C LEU A 44 11.39 4.38 16.16
N ASN A 45 11.09 3.98 17.39
CA ASN A 45 11.59 4.67 18.58
C ASN A 45 13.12 4.56 18.70
N GLN A 46 13.69 3.39 18.40
CA GLN A 46 15.13 3.20 18.40
C GLN A 46 15.81 4.04 17.31
N ALA A 47 15.23 4.08 16.14
CA ALA A 47 15.72 4.89 15.03
C ALA A 47 15.71 6.38 15.40
N MET A 48 14.64 6.85 16.00
CA MET A 48 14.53 8.25 16.44
C MET A 48 15.49 8.61 17.56
N ALA A 49 15.82 7.68 18.44
CA ALA A 49 16.82 7.89 19.49
C ALA A 49 18.22 8.08 18.92
N ILE A 50 18.52 7.44 17.80
CA ILE A 50 19.81 7.57 17.10
C ILE A 50 19.86 8.87 16.28
N CYS A 51 18.72 9.28 15.74
CA CYS A 51 18.60 10.43 14.86
C CYS A 51 18.26 11.67 15.64
N LYS A 52 19.11 12.68 15.58
CA LYS A 52 18.88 13.90 16.34
C LYS A 52 18.14 14.99 15.59
N GLU A 53 18.21 15.03 14.28
CA GLU A 53 17.53 16.07 13.47
C GLU A 53 17.24 15.59 12.05
N GLY A 54 16.00 15.77 11.60
CA GLY A 54 15.63 15.82 10.19
C GLY A 54 15.58 14.52 9.41
N GLY A 55 15.95 13.40 9.99
CA GLY A 55 15.91 12.11 9.31
C GLY A 55 17.09 11.22 9.64
N CYS A 56 16.89 9.92 9.46
CA CYS A 56 17.90 8.92 9.77
C CYS A 56 17.94 7.86 8.68
N GLY A 57 19.14 7.56 8.23
CA GLY A 57 19.39 6.38 7.43
C GLY A 57 19.84 5.24 8.32
N MET A 58 19.20 4.10 8.19
CA MET A 58 19.65 2.85 8.81
C MET A 58 19.81 1.80 7.70
N THR A 59 20.78 0.93 7.88
CA THR A 59 20.93 -0.22 6.99
C THR A 59 19.83 -1.23 7.26
N ASP A 60 19.53 -2.06 6.27
CA ASP A 60 18.54 -3.14 6.42
C ASP A 60 18.93 -4.07 7.57
N ASP A 61 20.19 -4.39 7.70
CA ASP A 61 20.69 -5.28 8.77
C ASP A 61 20.47 -4.69 10.16
N GLU A 62 20.67 -3.39 10.34
CA GLU A 62 20.39 -2.71 11.59
C GLU A 62 18.92 -2.75 11.96
N VAL A 63 18.06 -2.48 11.00
CA VAL A 63 16.60 -2.51 11.18
C VAL A 63 16.12 -3.93 11.50
N TYR A 64 16.58 -4.92 10.77
CA TYR A 64 16.22 -6.31 11.00
C TYR A 64 16.72 -6.83 12.36
N SER A 65 17.91 -6.41 12.77
CA SER A 65 18.44 -6.75 14.08
C SER A 65 17.59 -6.20 15.22
N LEU A 66 17.06 -5.00 15.07
CA LEU A 66 16.12 -4.42 16.04
C LEU A 66 14.81 -5.21 16.09
N GLY A 67 14.29 -5.64 14.96
CA GLY A 67 13.09 -6.47 14.91
C GLY A 67 13.27 -7.82 15.60
N VAL A 68 14.37 -8.48 15.36
CA VAL A 68 14.75 -9.74 16.02
C VAL A 68 14.92 -9.53 17.52
N HIS A 69 15.61 -8.47 17.92
CA HIS A 69 15.82 -8.14 19.32
C HIS A 69 14.50 -7.93 20.07
N TYR A 70 13.55 -7.26 19.45
CA TYR A 70 12.23 -7.09 20.04
C TYR A 70 11.56 -8.42 20.40
N TYR A 71 11.63 -9.41 19.52
CA TYR A 71 11.03 -10.72 19.77
C TYR A 71 11.84 -11.57 20.73
N ASP A 72 13.16 -11.46 20.72
CA ASP A 72 14.01 -12.28 21.57
C ASP A 72 14.00 -11.83 23.05
N GLU A 73 13.78 -10.56 23.30
CA GLU A 73 13.68 -10.03 24.66
C GLU A 73 12.28 -10.20 25.22
N ASP A 74 12.17 -10.85 26.39
CA ASP A 74 10.88 -11.06 27.04
C ASP A 74 10.27 -9.75 27.56
N THR A 75 11.10 -8.89 28.12
CA THR A 75 10.68 -7.58 28.62
C THR A 75 11.42 -6.50 27.85
N ILE A 76 10.71 -5.76 27.06
CA ILE A 76 11.29 -4.68 26.25
C ILE A 76 10.40 -3.44 26.33
N GLU A 77 11.03 -2.29 26.44
CA GLU A 77 10.34 -1.01 26.41
C GLU A 77 10.10 -0.60 24.97
N ILE A 78 8.85 -0.59 24.57
CA ILE A 78 8.44 -0.29 23.20
C ILE A 78 8.54 1.21 22.91
N GLY A 79 8.20 2.03 23.88
CA GLY A 79 8.12 3.48 23.72
C GLY A 79 6.74 3.93 23.25
N LYS A 80 6.64 5.21 22.94
CA LYS A 80 5.40 5.84 22.52
C LYS A 80 5.18 5.65 21.02
N ALA A 81 3.93 5.66 20.60
CA ALA A 81 3.60 5.65 19.18
C ALA A 81 4.28 6.81 18.43
N VAL A 82 4.92 6.51 17.33
CA VAL A 82 5.66 7.48 16.53
C VAL A 82 4.93 7.69 15.22
N ASN A 83 4.71 8.95 14.88
CA ASN A 83 4.17 9.32 13.59
C ASN A 83 5.29 9.91 12.73
N CYS A 84 5.90 9.10 11.91
CA CYS A 84 6.97 9.52 11.03
C CYS A 84 6.83 8.88 9.65
N GLY A 85 7.36 9.54 8.64
CA GLY A 85 7.47 8.99 7.30
C GLY A 85 8.63 8.01 7.23
N VAL A 86 8.38 6.83 6.68
CA VAL A 86 9.42 5.83 6.45
C VAL A 86 9.56 5.59 4.95
N VAL A 87 10.78 5.71 4.46
CA VAL A 87 11.12 5.39 3.07
C VAL A 87 11.96 4.12 3.07
N VAL A 88 11.47 3.12 2.36
CA VAL A 88 12.17 1.84 2.20
C VAL A 88 12.77 1.79 0.81
N ASN A 89 14.08 1.68 0.73
CA ASN A 89 14.80 1.55 -0.52
C ASN A 89 14.94 0.10 -1.00
N HIS A 90 14.41 -0.82 -0.23
CA HIS A 90 14.46 -2.23 -0.54
C HIS A 90 13.45 -2.57 -1.63
N ARG A 91 13.91 -3.17 -2.71
CA ARG A 91 13.03 -3.72 -3.74
C ARG A 91 12.68 -5.15 -3.34
N ILE A 92 11.42 -5.36 -3.02
CA ILE A 92 10.90 -6.71 -2.85
C ILE A 92 10.74 -7.29 -4.24
N GLU A 93 11.55 -8.28 -4.57
CA GLU A 93 11.32 -9.05 -5.78
C GLU A 93 10.13 -9.96 -5.54
N LEU A 94 9.02 -9.60 -6.14
CA LEU A 94 7.83 -10.45 -6.12
C LEU A 94 8.10 -11.70 -6.95
N SER A 95 7.61 -12.84 -6.48
CA SER A 95 7.60 -14.06 -7.27
C SER A 95 6.77 -13.86 -8.53
N GLU A 96 6.99 -14.69 -9.55
CA GLU A 96 6.21 -14.62 -10.79
C GLU A 96 4.71 -14.86 -10.53
N GLU A 97 4.39 -15.68 -9.55
CA GLU A 97 3.01 -15.94 -9.12
C GLU A 97 2.38 -14.70 -8.48
N GLU A 98 3.10 -14.04 -7.60
CA GLU A 98 2.66 -12.79 -6.96
C GLU A 98 2.50 -11.66 -7.98
N LYS A 99 3.41 -11.58 -8.96
CA LYS A 99 3.29 -10.62 -10.06
C LYS A 99 2.06 -10.87 -10.91
N ALA A 100 1.80 -12.14 -11.23
CA ALA A 100 0.63 -12.54 -12.00
C ALA A 100 -0.66 -12.22 -11.25
N GLU A 101 -0.73 -12.53 -9.97
CA GLU A 101 -1.86 -12.20 -9.11
C GLU A 101 -2.09 -10.70 -9.01
N ALA A 102 -1.03 -9.92 -8.82
CA ALA A 102 -1.12 -8.47 -8.76
C ALA A 102 -1.64 -7.88 -10.09
N ARG A 103 -1.20 -8.40 -11.22
CA ARG A 103 -1.70 -7.99 -12.54
C ARG A 103 -3.17 -8.33 -12.72
N GLU A 104 -3.57 -9.53 -12.33
CA GLU A 104 -4.95 -9.97 -12.41
C GLU A 104 -5.87 -9.10 -11.54
N ASN A 105 -5.47 -8.83 -10.32
CA ASN A 105 -6.22 -7.97 -9.41
C ASN A 105 -6.32 -6.53 -9.93
N ALA A 106 -5.25 -5.98 -10.49
CA ALA A 106 -5.25 -4.66 -11.12
C ALA A 106 -6.20 -4.61 -12.32
N LEU A 107 -6.20 -5.64 -13.15
CA LEU A 107 -7.08 -5.75 -14.31
C LEU A 107 -8.54 -5.84 -13.89
N LYS A 108 -8.86 -6.66 -12.90
CA LYS A 108 -10.21 -6.78 -12.34
C LYS A 108 -10.71 -5.45 -11.77
N ALA A 109 -9.86 -4.73 -11.04
CA ALA A 109 -10.19 -3.43 -10.49
C ALA A 109 -10.46 -2.40 -11.59
N TYR A 110 -9.66 -2.39 -12.64
CA TYR A 110 -9.84 -1.52 -13.80
C TYR A 110 -11.16 -1.81 -14.52
N GLN A 111 -11.45 -3.08 -14.79
CA GLN A 111 -12.69 -3.50 -15.43
C GLN A 111 -13.92 -3.12 -14.61
N ALA A 112 -13.87 -3.30 -13.29
CA ALA A 112 -14.96 -2.92 -12.40
C ALA A 112 -15.19 -1.39 -12.40
N GLU A 113 -14.11 -0.62 -12.42
CA GLU A 113 -14.21 0.85 -12.49
C GLU A 113 -14.79 1.32 -13.82
N GLU A 114 -14.35 0.75 -14.93
CA GLU A 114 -14.89 1.08 -16.26
C GLU A 114 -16.37 0.72 -16.37
N LEU A 115 -16.76 -0.45 -15.89
CA LEU A 115 -18.15 -0.87 -15.85
C LEU A 115 -19.01 0.09 -15.03
N ARG A 116 -18.51 0.52 -13.88
CA ARG A 116 -19.20 1.52 -13.06
C ARG A 116 -19.37 2.85 -13.79
N LYS A 117 -18.33 3.30 -14.49
CA LYS A 117 -18.40 4.54 -15.29
C LYS A 117 -19.44 4.45 -16.39
N ILE A 118 -19.52 3.31 -17.07
CA ILE A 118 -20.52 3.06 -18.12
C ILE A 118 -21.93 3.09 -17.54
N GLN A 119 -22.14 2.44 -16.41
CA GLN A 119 -23.43 2.43 -15.72
C GLN A 119 -23.85 3.84 -15.30
N GLN A 120 -22.92 4.65 -14.80
CA GLN A 120 -23.20 6.03 -14.42
C GLN A 120 -23.56 6.89 -15.62
N ARG A 121 -22.91 6.70 -16.77
CA ARG A 121 -23.28 7.39 -18.01
C ARG A 121 -24.70 7.03 -18.47
N ASN A 122 -25.02 5.77 -18.39
CA ASN A 122 -26.33 5.27 -18.82
C ASN A 122 -27.46 5.70 -17.87
N SER A 123 -27.15 5.96 -16.60
CA SER A 123 -28.11 6.41 -15.61
C SER A 123 -28.40 7.92 -15.67
N LYS A 124 -27.51 8.68 -16.33
CA LYS A 124 -27.75 10.13 -16.53
C LYS A 124 -28.76 10.34 -17.67
N PRO A 125 -29.72 11.22 -17.50
CA PRO A 125 -30.65 11.53 -18.58
C PRO A 125 -29.86 12.07 -19.77
N LYS A 126 -30.12 11.51 -20.93
CA LYS A 126 -29.52 12.00 -22.17
C LYS A 126 -29.88 13.47 -22.38
N PRO A 127 -28.95 14.27 -22.87
CA PRO A 127 -29.28 15.65 -23.25
C PRO A 127 -30.48 15.65 -24.20
N THR A 128 -31.37 16.56 -23.92
CA THR A 128 -32.65 16.61 -24.60
C THR A 128 -32.50 16.75 -26.10
N PRO A 129 -33.38 16.10 -26.87
CA PRO A 129 -33.35 16.16 -28.32
C PRO A 129 -33.51 17.54 -28.94
N LYS A 130 -33.73 18.56 -28.13
CA LYS A 130 -33.87 19.93 -28.59
C LYS A 130 -32.73 20.42 -29.47
N VAL A 131 -31.53 19.97 -29.19
CA VAL A 131 -30.36 20.33 -29.98
C VAL A 131 -30.47 19.76 -31.40
N VAL A 132 -30.95 18.56 -31.50
CA VAL A 132 -31.14 17.88 -32.78
C VAL A 132 -32.22 18.56 -33.62
N LYS A 133 -33.27 19.02 -32.99
CA LYS A 133 -34.32 19.75 -33.69
C LYS A 133 -33.86 21.07 -34.27
N GLN A 134 -32.95 21.74 -33.57
CA GLN A 134 -32.38 22.98 -34.08
C GLN A 134 -31.51 22.73 -35.32
N GLU A 135 -30.77 21.63 -35.32
CA GLU A 135 -29.99 21.25 -36.46
C GLU A 135 -30.82 20.89 -37.67
N ILE A 136 -31.95 20.28 -37.44
CA ILE A 136 -32.85 19.87 -38.52
C ILE A 136 -33.46 21.11 -39.20
N GLU A 137 -33.73 22.15 -38.46
CA GLU A 137 -34.27 23.37 -39.05
C GLU A 137 -33.27 24.07 -39.93
N GLN A 138 -32.01 23.93 -39.66
CA GLN A 138 -30.97 24.54 -40.48
C GLN A 138 -30.96 24.04 -41.93
N PRO A 139 -31.12 22.76 -42.20
CA PRO A 139 -31.19 22.27 -43.56
C PRO A 139 -32.32 22.88 -44.39
N THR A 140 -33.36 23.30 -43.74
CA THR A 140 -34.47 23.90 -44.45
C THR A 140 -34.10 25.21 -45.15
N LEU A 141 -32.99 25.79 -44.73
CA LEU A 141 -32.46 26.94 -45.40
C LEU A 141 -31.99 26.66 -46.82
N PHE A 142 -31.67 25.43 -47.10
CA PHE A 142 -31.32 25.06 -48.49
C PHE A 142 -32.50 25.14 -49.41
N ASP A 143 -33.64 24.88 -48.86
CA ASP A 143 -34.84 25.06 -49.63
C ASP A 143 -35.07 26.49 -50.00
N LEU A 144 -34.51 27.36 -49.18
CA LEU A 144 -34.57 28.80 -49.43
C LEU A 144 -33.67 29.22 -50.63
N GLY A 145 -32.68 28.42 -50.89
CA GLY A 145 -31.85 28.63 -52.04
C GLY A 145 -32.61 28.63 -53.35
N LEU A 146 -33.75 28.35 -53.25
CA LEU A 146 -34.71 28.44 -54.33
C LEU A 146 -34.87 29.85 -54.88
#